data_f5ab21bc63aec6ab6703eb2bbfa9477e
#
_entry.id   f5ab21bc63aec6ab6703eb2bbfa9477e
#
_cell.length_a   1.000
_cell.length_b   1.000
_cell.length_c   1.000
_cell.angle_alpha   90.00
_cell.angle_beta   90.00
_cell.angle_gamma   90.00
#
_symmetry.space_group_name_H-M   'P 1'
#
loop_
_entity.id
_entity.type
_entity.pdbx_description
1 polymer ?
#
loop_
_entity_poly.entity_id
_entity_poly.type
_entity_poly.pdbx_seq_one_letter_code
_entity_poly.pdbx_strand_id
1 'polypeptide(L)'
;MNFDSLEYFSVLARERSFTRAAELLHITQQSLSSHIAGLERELNCPLVVRRIPLELTFAGQTFLRYAEELRRTQHAMQQEFCDISENQKGELRVGVAFTRGRTVMPRLIAAFQREYPNVEITLVEDSNDALQKLLTDGDIDLAIADFSKVPQEVELRDFYDEHIVLCLSDALVDRCGLDFAAHEAALRAGDLSSLRDCPFVLGHAADIGGRIGRELLRRSGVKPIVKATSENIETLLELCEQGIGACFSPENLVHTALREEQIAHLHLLHFESGASYPIRFGFLKRSYQWSVIEAFIRIAQENI
;
A
#
# COMPACT_ATOMS: atom_id res chain seq x y z
N MET A 1 -20.88 11.50 -26.15
CA MET A 1 -20.12 10.85 -25.06
C MET A 1 -19.00 10.03 -25.68
N ASN A 2 -17.74 10.19 -25.21
CA ASN A 2 -16.54 9.44 -25.61
C ASN A 2 -15.73 9.08 -24.38
N PHE A 3 -14.66 8.31 -24.53
CA PHE A 3 -13.82 7.86 -23.41
C PHE A 3 -13.17 9.02 -22.66
N ASP A 4 -12.71 10.08 -23.35
CA ASP A 4 -12.15 11.26 -22.69
C ASP A 4 -13.15 11.91 -21.74
N SER A 5 -14.43 11.94 -22.13
CA SER A 5 -15.50 12.49 -21.28
C SER A 5 -15.72 11.69 -20.00
N LEU A 6 -15.54 10.36 -20.05
CA LEU A 6 -15.61 9.49 -18.88
C LEU A 6 -14.43 9.75 -17.93
N GLU A 7 -13.23 9.86 -18.49
CA GLU A 7 -12.00 10.17 -17.73
C GLU A 7 -12.09 11.55 -17.06
N TYR A 8 -12.44 12.57 -17.85
CA TYR A 8 -12.56 13.94 -17.35
C TYR A 8 -13.56 14.05 -16.20
N PHE A 9 -14.69 13.38 -16.32
CA PHE A 9 -15.68 13.36 -15.24
C PHE A 9 -15.17 12.59 -14.01
N SER A 10 -14.50 11.45 -14.17
CA SER A 10 -13.94 10.66 -13.06
C SER A 10 -12.87 11.43 -12.29
N VAL A 11 -11.96 12.12 -12.99
CA VAL A 11 -10.95 12.98 -12.36
C VAL A 11 -11.62 14.16 -11.63
N LEU A 12 -12.60 14.82 -12.24
CA LEU A 12 -13.35 15.91 -11.59
C LEU A 12 -14.08 15.45 -10.32
N ALA A 13 -14.68 14.26 -10.37
CA ALA A 13 -15.40 13.67 -9.24
C ALA A 13 -14.47 13.39 -8.05
N ARG A 14 -13.24 12.94 -8.33
CA ARG A 14 -12.21 12.67 -7.32
C ARG A 14 -11.66 13.97 -6.71
N GLU A 15 -11.27 14.91 -7.56
CA GLU A 15 -10.63 16.17 -7.12
C GLU A 15 -11.59 17.17 -6.51
N ARG A 16 -12.87 17.08 -6.79
CA ARG A 16 -13.93 18.03 -6.35
C ARG A 16 -13.59 19.48 -6.63
N SER A 17 -12.78 19.74 -7.65
CA SER A 17 -12.30 21.04 -8.06
C SER A 17 -12.00 21.05 -9.55
N PHE A 18 -12.65 21.94 -10.30
CA PHE A 18 -12.40 22.11 -11.73
C PHE A 18 -10.96 22.50 -12.04
N THR A 19 -10.36 23.34 -11.20
CA THR A 19 -8.98 23.81 -11.40
C THR A 19 -7.99 22.67 -11.21
N ARG A 20 -8.08 21.93 -10.09
CA ARG A 20 -7.18 20.80 -9.81
C ARG A 20 -7.34 19.67 -10.82
N ALA A 21 -8.58 19.34 -11.19
CA ALA A 21 -8.86 18.33 -12.19
C ALA A 21 -8.28 18.71 -13.56
N ALA A 22 -8.42 19.99 -13.97
CA ALA A 22 -7.87 20.47 -15.23
C ALA A 22 -6.34 20.45 -15.27
N GLU A 23 -5.68 20.78 -14.13
CA GLU A 23 -4.22 20.68 -13.98
C GLU A 23 -3.75 19.23 -14.17
N LEU A 24 -4.40 18.26 -13.50
CA LEU A 24 -4.07 16.83 -13.62
C LEU A 24 -4.31 16.29 -15.04
N LEU A 25 -5.33 16.77 -15.71
CA LEU A 25 -5.67 16.38 -17.09
C LEU A 25 -4.85 17.14 -18.15
N HIS A 26 -3.98 18.05 -17.75
CA HIS A 26 -3.19 18.91 -18.65
C HIS A 26 -4.04 19.68 -19.67
N ILE A 27 -5.23 20.12 -19.26
CA ILE A 27 -6.14 20.94 -20.06
C ILE A 27 -6.52 22.24 -19.33
N THR A 28 -7.19 23.17 -20.02
CA THR A 28 -7.69 24.38 -19.36
C THR A 28 -8.95 24.07 -18.55
N GLN A 29 -9.16 24.78 -17.46
CA GLN A 29 -10.39 24.68 -16.65
C GLN A 29 -11.64 24.98 -17.50
N GLN A 30 -11.53 25.89 -18.46
CA GLN A 30 -12.62 26.22 -19.38
C GLN A 30 -12.97 25.05 -20.32
N SER A 31 -11.95 24.34 -20.81
CA SER A 31 -12.13 23.12 -21.62
C SER A 31 -12.85 22.05 -20.82
N LEU A 32 -12.36 21.75 -19.61
CA LEU A 32 -13.01 20.77 -18.72
C LEU A 32 -14.45 21.13 -18.43
N SER A 33 -14.72 22.42 -18.09
CA SER A 33 -16.09 22.90 -17.83
C SER A 33 -17.01 22.74 -19.04
N SER A 34 -16.48 22.97 -20.25
CA SER A 34 -17.23 22.77 -21.50
C SER A 34 -17.56 21.31 -21.77
N HIS A 35 -16.61 20.38 -21.51
CA HIS A 35 -16.82 18.93 -21.62
C HIS A 35 -17.92 18.45 -20.66
N ILE A 36 -17.85 18.88 -19.38
CA ILE A 36 -18.86 18.49 -18.39
C ILE A 36 -20.24 19.06 -18.75
N ALA A 37 -20.32 20.33 -19.17
CA ALA A 37 -21.57 20.92 -19.66
C ALA A 37 -22.10 20.21 -20.91
N GLY A 38 -21.22 19.68 -21.75
CA GLY A 38 -21.58 18.83 -22.90
C GLY A 38 -22.25 17.53 -22.47
N LEU A 39 -21.66 16.83 -21.50
CA LEU A 39 -22.23 15.62 -20.88
C LEU A 39 -23.59 15.87 -20.24
N GLU A 40 -23.71 16.94 -19.44
CA GLU A 40 -24.96 17.32 -18.76
C GLU A 40 -26.08 17.60 -19.77
N ARG A 41 -25.76 18.23 -20.91
CA ARG A 41 -26.72 18.45 -22.02
C ARG A 41 -27.12 17.15 -22.72
N GLU A 42 -26.14 16.28 -23.00
CA GLU A 42 -26.40 14.99 -23.65
C GLU A 42 -27.30 14.08 -22.80
N LEU A 43 -27.06 14.07 -21.49
CA LEU A 43 -27.82 13.27 -20.52
C LEU A 43 -29.07 13.97 -20.01
N ASN A 44 -29.30 15.23 -20.41
CA ASN A 44 -30.40 16.08 -20.00
C ASN A 44 -30.61 16.16 -18.47
N CYS A 45 -29.51 16.12 -17.71
CA CYS A 45 -29.53 16.28 -16.26
C CYS A 45 -28.20 16.83 -15.74
N PRO A 46 -28.19 17.61 -14.62
CA PRO A 46 -26.97 18.08 -14.00
C PRO A 46 -26.26 16.93 -13.30
N LEU A 47 -24.94 16.80 -13.55
CA LEU A 47 -24.10 15.81 -12.90
C LEU A 47 -23.37 16.37 -11.68
N VAL A 48 -23.14 17.69 -11.65
CA VAL A 48 -22.40 18.35 -10.56
C VAL A 48 -23.18 19.52 -9.98
N VAL A 49 -23.03 19.72 -8.68
CA VAL A 49 -23.43 20.93 -7.98
C VAL A 49 -22.19 21.82 -7.88
N ARG A 50 -22.21 22.96 -8.59
CA ARG A 50 -21.08 23.90 -8.69
C ARG A 50 -20.96 24.78 -7.45
N ARG A 51 -20.60 24.18 -6.31
CA ARG A 51 -20.27 24.87 -5.05
C ARG A 51 -18.85 24.49 -4.60
N ILE A 52 -18.36 25.07 -3.54
CA ILE A 52 -17.04 24.80 -2.99
C ILE A 52 -17.22 24.16 -1.61
N PRO A 53 -16.74 22.88 -1.43
CA PRO A 53 -16.22 21.98 -2.47
C PRO A 53 -17.32 21.54 -3.46
N LEU A 54 -16.92 21.17 -4.69
CA LEU A 54 -17.82 20.61 -5.70
C LEU A 54 -18.42 19.30 -5.20
N GLU A 55 -19.71 19.10 -5.46
CA GLU A 55 -20.41 17.87 -5.13
C GLU A 55 -21.05 17.23 -6.36
N LEU A 56 -21.18 15.91 -6.32
CA LEU A 56 -21.92 15.17 -7.34
C LEU A 56 -23.41 15.18 -7.01
N THR A 57 -24.24 15.33 -8.04
CA THR A 57 -25.66 15.02 -7.93
C THR A 57 -25.87 13.51 -7.84
N PHE A 58 -27.09 13.05 -7.59
CA PHE A 58 -27.44 11.62 -7.70
C PHE A 58 -27.15 11.08 -9.11
N ALA A 59 -27.49 11.86 -10.16
CA ALA A 59 -27.15 11.52 -11.54
C ALA A 59 -25.63 11.47 -11.77
N GLY A 60 -24.87 12.40 -11.15
CA GLY A 60 -23.39 12.38 -11.19
C GLY A 60 -22.78 11.16 -10.52
N GLN A 61 -23.31 10.73 -9.38
CA GLN A 61 -22.86 9.50 -8.72
C GLN A 61 -23.16 8.25 -9.59
N THR A 62 -24.34 8.22 -10.19
CA THR A 62 -24.73 7.14 -11.12
C THR A 62 -23.82 7.14 -12.34
N PHE A 63 -23.56 8.31 -12.94
CA PHE A 63 -22.67 8.43 -14.08
C PHE A 63 -21.23 8.00 -13.73
N LEU A 64 -20.70 8.40 -12.58
CA LEU A 64 -19.37 8.00 -12.12
C LEU A 64 -19.21 6.47 -12.07
N ARG A 65 -20.19 5.79 -11.49
CA ARG A 65 -20.17 4.32 -11.42
C ARG A 65 -20.09 3.67 -12.80
N TYR A 66 -20.88 4.13 -13.76
CA TYR A 66 -20.83 3.63 -15.14
C TYR A 66 -19.57 4.04 -15.88
N ALA A 67 -19.06 5.25 -15.63
CA ALA A 67 -17.81 5.71 -16.22
C ALA A 67 -16.62 4.84 -15.78
N GLU A 68 -16.54 4.51 -14.49
CA GLU A 68 -15.54 3.62 -13.93
C GLU A 68 -15.66 2.19 -14.48
N GLU A 69 -16.87 1.65 -14.62
CA GLU A 69 -17.12 0.34 -15.21
C GLU A 69 -16.69 0.27 -16.68
N LEU A 70 -17.05 1.28 -17.48
CA LEU A 70 -16.65 1.37 -18.90
C LEU A 70 -15.13 1.51 -19.05
N ARG A 71 -14.50 2.30 -18.21
CA ARG A 71 -13.02 2.46 -18.18
C ARG A 71 -12.33 1.14 -17.85
N ARG A 72 -12.83 0.39 -16.85
CA ARG A 72 -12.33 -0.95 -16.52
C ARG A 72 -12.47 -1.93 -17.69
N THR A 73 -13.60 -1.90 -18.36
CA THR A 73 -13.85 -2.76 -19.53
C THR A 73 -12.93 -2.42 -20.69
N GLN A 74 -12.72 -1.12 -20.97
CA GLN A 74 -11.78 -0.68 -22.00
C GLN A 74 -10.36 -1.13 -21.69
N HIS A 75 -9.90 -0.95 -20.45
CA HIS A 75 -8.57 -1.38 -20.02
C HIS A 75 -8.39 -2.90 -20.16
N ALA A 76 -9.38 -3.71 -19.72
CA ALA A 76 -9.36 -5.16 -19.88
C ALA A 76 -9.30 -5.57 -21.38
N MET A 77 -10.06 -4.91 -22.24
CA MET A 77 -10.00 -5.14 -23.66
C MET A 77 -8.58 -4.86 -24.23
N GLN A 78 -7.95 -3.76 -23.82
CA GLN A 78 -6.59 -3.44 -24.27
C GLN A 78 -5.58 -4.51 -23.81
N GLN A 79 -5.70 -4.99 -22.57
CA GLN A 79 -4.87 -6.08 -22.04
C GLN A 79 -5.04 -7.37 -22.84
N GLU A 80 -6.28 -7.77 -23.15
CA GLU A 80 -6.56 -8.96 -23.95
C GLU A 80 -5.99 -8.84 -25.38
N PHE A 81 -6.12 -7.68 -26.02
CA PHE A 81 -5.52 -7.43 -27.33
C PHE A 81 -3.98 -7.40 -27.30
N CYS A 82 -3.37 -7.00 -26.21
CA CYS A 82 -1.92 -7.11 -26.04
C CYS A 82 -1.46 -8.58 -26.06
N ASP A 83 -2.19 -9.49 -25.41
CA ASP A 83 -1.88 -10.91 -25.44
C ASP A 83 -2.13 -11.53 -26.84
N ILE A 84 -3.27 -11.20 -27.49
CA ILE A 84 -3.60 -11.71 -28.83
C ILE A 84 -2.55 -11.30 -29.86
N SER A 85 -2.01 -10.10 -29.74
CA SER A 85 -1.00 -9.58 -30.68
C SER A 85 0.41 -10.09 -30.46
N GLU A 86 0.63 -10.94 -29.45
CA GLU A 86 1.95 -11.42 -29.00
C GLU A 86 2.96 -10.28 -28.71
N ASN A 87 2.48 -9.07 -28.59
CA ASN A 87 3.33 -7.89 -28.58
C ASN A 87 3.85 -7.56 -27.18
N GLN A 88 3.37 -8.29 -26.15
CA GLN A 88 3.77 -8.15 -24.74
C GLN A 88 4.10 -6.69 -24.33
N LYS A 89 3.31 -5.74 -24.85
CA LYS A 89 3.42 -4.31 -24.56
C LYS A 89 2.22 -3.90 -23.72
N GLY A 90 2.43 -2.97 -22.83
CA GLY A 90 1.34 -2.43 -22.03
C GLY A 90 1.85 -1.84 -20.73
N GLU A 91 0.93 -1.39 -19.91
CA GLU A 91 1.22 -0.86 -18.58
C GLU A 91 0.61 -1.80 -17.53
N LEU A 92 1.46 -2.32 -16.63
CA LEU A 92 1.05 -3.07 -15.43
C LEU A 92 1.09 -2.13 -14.23
N ARG A 93 -0.07 -1.81 -13.69
CA ARG A 93 -0.21 -0.95 -12.50
C ARG A 93 -0.25 -1.81 -11.25
N VAL A 94 0.82 -1.73 -10.45
CA VAL A 94 1.00 -2.52 -9.23
C VAL A 94 0.85 -1.64 -8.01
N GLY A 95 -0.15 -1.93 -7.19
CA GLY A 95 -0.34 -1.31 -5.90
C GLY A 95 0.45 -2.02 -4.81
N VAL A 96 1.15 -1.26 -3.98
CA VAL A 96 1.98 -1.82 -2.92
C VAL A 96 2.07 -0.89 -1.72
N ALA A 97 2.17 -1.41 -0.49
CA ALA A 97 2.41 -0.55 0.67
C ALA A 97 3.85 0.01 0.64
N PHE A 98 4.03 1.24 1.14
CA PHE A 98 5.29 1.99 1.09
C PHE A 98 6.52 1.18 1.51
N THR A 99 6.44 0.42 2.60
CA THR A 99 7.55 -0.42 3.07
C THR A 99 7.96 -1.45 2.04
N ARG A 100 7.02 -2.12 1.40
CA ARG A 100 7.25 -3.13 0.36
C ARG A 100 7.69 -2.52 -0.97
N GLY A 101 7.19 -1.33 -1.29
CA GLY A 101 7.65 -0.54 -2.43
C GLY A 101 9.17 -0.38 -2.41
N ARG A 102 9.73 -0.12 -1.23
CA ARG A 102 11.18 0.02 -1.03
C ARG A 102 11.92 -1.31 -0.90
N THR A 103 11.39 -2.27 -0.12
CA THR A 103 12.14 -3.49 0.26
C THR A 103 12.08 -4.59 -0.80
N VAL A 104 10.97 -4.71 -1.52
CA VAL A 104 10.67 -5.84 -2.39
C VAL A 104 10.62 -5.45 -3.86
N MET A 105 9.95 -4.35 -4.19
CA MET A 105 9.65 -4.01 -5.58
C MET A 105 10.86 -3.75 -6.48
N PRO A 106 11.96 -3.10 -6.06
CA PRO A 106 13.09 -2.86 -6.96
C PRO A 106 13.69 -4.15 -7.53
N ARG A 107 13.80 -5.19 -6.69
CA ARG A 107 14.31 -6.51 -7.09
C ARG A 107 13.33 -7.22 -8.02
N LEU A 108 12.03 -7.17 -7.71
CA LEU A 108 11.00 -7.81 -8.51
C LEU A 108 10.87 -7.15 -9.89
N ILE A 109 10.85 -5.82 -9.94
CA ILE A 109 10.80 -5.08 -11.22
C ILE A 109 12.03 -5.40 -12.07
N ALA A 110 13.22 -5.43 -11.47
CA ALA A 110 14.43 -5.77 -12.19
C ALA A 110 14.40 -7.21 -12.75
N ALA A 111 13.84 -8.17 -12.02
CA ALA A 111 13.65 -9.53 -12.49
C ALA A 111 12.60 -9.60 -13.62
N PHE A 112 11.47 -8.94 -13.44
CA PHE A 112 10.38 -8.90 -14.41
C PHE A 112 10.81 -8.25 -15.74
N GLN A 113 11.49 -7.13 -15.70
CA GLN A 113 11.93 -6.40 -16.89
C GLN A 113 12.94 -7.16 -17.76
N ARG A 114 13.60 -8.20 -17.23
CA ARG A 114 14.48 -9.09 -18.03
C ARG A 114 13.67 -9.97 -18.99
N GLU A 115 12.49 -10.41 -18.56
CA GLU A 115 11.61 -11.27 -19.37
C GLU A 115 10.58 -10.44 -20.18
N TYR A 116 10.15 -9.31 -19.63
CA TYR A 116 9.10 -8.44 -20.19
C TYR A 116 9.56 -6.98 -20.37
N PRO A 117 10.58 -6.74 -21.23
CA PRO A 117 11.21 -5.41 -21.36
C PRO A 117 10.30 -4.33 -21.97
N ASN A 118 9.20 -4.72 -22.61
CA ASN A 118 8.26 -3.81 -23.25
C ASN A 118 7.01 -3.52 -22.42
N VAL A 119 6.88 -4.11 -21.23
CA VAL A 119 5.81 -3.83 -20.30
C VAL A 119 6.28 -2.76 -19.31
N GLU A 120 5.62 -1.61 -19.31
CA GLU A 120 5.85 -0.56 -18.32
C GLU A 120 5.24 -0.97 -16.98
N ILE A 121 5.94 -0.70 -15.87
CA ILE A 121 5.40 -0.91 -14.53
C ILE A 121 5.18 0.45 -13.88
N THR A 122 3.93 0.72 -13.51
CA THR A 122 3.56 1.86 -12.67
C THR A 122 3.31 1.38 -11.25
N LEU A 123 4.13 1.86 -10.30
CA LEU A 123 3.91 1.61 -8.88
C LEU A 123 2.95 2.65 -8.29
N VAL A 124 1.93 2.15 -7.60
CA VAL A 124 1.01 2.96 -6.80
C VAL A 124 1.23 2.59 -5.33
N GLU A 125 1.76 3.52 -4.56
CA GLU A 125 2.10 3.31 -3.16
C GLU A 125 1.04 3.96 -2.26
N ASP A 126 0.39 3.13 -1.42
CA ASP A 126 -0.64 3.59 -0.49
C ASP A 126 -0.82 2.59 0.67
N SER A 127 -1.74 2.87 1.58
CA SER A 127 -2.17 1.98 2.65
C SER A 127 -2.90 0.74 2.10
N ASN A 128 -2.88 -0.38 2.85
CA ASN A 128 -3.55 -1.61 2.41
C ASN A 128 -5.05 -1.40 2.10
N ASP A 129 -5.76 -0.58 2.89
CA ASP A 129 -7.18 -0.28 2.68
C ASP A 129 -7.41 0.53 1.40
N ALA A 130 -6.55 1.52 1.12
CA ALA A 130 -6.61 2.30 -0.10
C ALA A 130 -6.28 1.45 -1.33
N LEU A 131 -5.27 0.58 -1.25
CA LEU A 131 -4.91 -0.35 -2.32
C LEU A 131 -6.05 -1.30 -2.67
N GLN A 132 -6.79 -1.82 -1.67
CA GLN A 132 -7.96 -2.65 -1.93
C GLN A 132 -9.04 -1.88 -2.69
N LYS A 133 -9.26 -0.61 -2.35
CA LYS A 133 -10.20 0.26 -3.07
C LYS A 133 -9.72 0.53 -4.49
N LEU A 134 -8.46 0.93 -4.68
CA LEU A 134 -7.90 1.17 -6.01
C LEU A 134 -7.99 -0.07 -6.90
N LEU A 135 -7.81 -1.27 -6.33
CA LEU A 135 -7.98 -2.52 -7.04
C LEU A 135 -9.43 -2.73 -7.49
N THR A 136 -10.41 -2.55 -6.58
CA THR A 136 -11.83 -2.70 -6.92
C THR A 136 -12.32 -1.62 -7.89
N ASP A 137 -11.78 -0.41 -7.79
CA ASP A 137 -12.06 0.69 -8.72
C ASP A 137 -11.35 0.51 -10.08
N GLY A 138 -10.42 -0.48 -10.19
CA GLY A 138 -9.67 -0.78 -11.40
C GLY A 138 -8.59 0.26 -11.75
N ASP A 139 -8.16 1.03 -10.74
CA ASP A 139 -7.06 1.98 -10.86
C ASP A 139 -5.68 1.30 -10.80
N ILE A 140 -5.62 0.09 -10.23
CA ILE A 140 -4.48 -0.82 -10.28
C ILE A 140 -4.92 -2.20 -10.78
N ASP A 141 -3.98 -2.95 -11.36
CA ASP A 141 -4.22 -4.28 -11.95
C ASP A 141 -3.91 -5.40 -10.95
N LEU A 142 -2.90 -5.18 -10.13
CA LEU A 142 -2.39 -6.10 -9.12
C LEU A 142 -2.10 -5.33 -7.83
N ALA A 143 -2.47 -5.87 -6.69
CA ALA A 143 -2.08 -5.34 -5.39
C ALA A 143 -1.22 -6.35 -4.63
N ILE A 144 -0.16 -5.88 -3.95
CA ILE A 144 0.68 -6.66 -3.04
C ILE A 144 0.48 -6.11 -1.63
N ALA A 145 -0.40 -6.75 -0.85
CA ALA A 145 -0.91 -6.18 0.38
C ALA A 145 -1.30 -7.24 1.41
N ASP A 146 -1.58 -6.81 2.65
CA ASP A 146 -2.40 -7.56 3.59
C ASP A 146 -3.89 -7.35 3.24
N PHE A 147 -4.60 -8.44 3.03
CA PHE A 147 -6.03 -8.44 2.75
C PHE A 147 -6.79 -8.95 3.96
N SER A 148 -7.04 -8.09 4.93
CA SER A 148 -7.82 -8.42 6.13
C SER A 148 -9.31 -8.65 5.83
N LYS A 149 -9.83 -8.01 4.78
CA LYS A 149 -11.19 -8.20 4.23
C LYS A 149 -11.07 -8.36 2.72
N VAL A 150 -11.54 -9.48 2.21
CA VAL A 150 -11.43 -9.81 0.77
C VAL A 150 -12.76 -9.48 0.08
N PRO A 151 -12.80 -8.52 -0.85
CA PRO A 151 -13.97 -8.30 -1.69
C PRO A 151 -14.27 -9.55 -2.55
N GLN A 152 -15.54 -9.82 -2.83
CA GLN A 152 -15.95 -11.04 -3.58
C GLN A 152 -15.36 -11.10 -4.98
N GLU A 153 -15.14 -9.94 -5.59
CA GLU A 153 -14.57 -9.77 -6.92
C GLU A 153 -13.04 -9.90 -6.99
N VAL A 154 -12.36 -10.02 -5.85
CA VAL A 154 -10.90 -10.15 -5.77
C VAL A 154 -10.50 -11.61 -5.63
N GLU A 155 -9.55 -12.05 -6.44
CA GLU A 155 -8.80 -13.28 -6.28
C GLU A 155 -7.52 -13.00 -5.53
N LEU A 156 -7.17 -13.91 -4.59
CA LEU A 156 -5.94 -13.80 -3.81
C LEU A 156 -5.02 -14.97 -4.14
N ARG A 157 -3.71 -14.68 -4.15
CA ARG A 157 -2.65 -15.69 -4.15
C ARG A 157 -1.64 -15.38 -3.08
N ASP A 158 -1.21 -16.40 -2.35
CA ASP A 158 -0.21 -16.24 -1.30
C ASP A 158 1.14 -15.85 -1.89
N PHE A 159 1.87 -14.99 -1.16
CA PHE A 159 3.18 -14.54 -1.57
C PHE A 159 4.22 -14.88 -0.51
N TYR A 160 4.22 -14.21 0.64
CA TYR A 160 5.10 -14.52 1.78
C TYR A 160 4.49 -14.05 3.10
N ASP A 161 5.04 -14.54 4.21
CA ASP A 161 4.71 -14.04 5.54
C ASP A 161 5.70 -12.95 5.96
N GLU A 162 5.19 -11.77 6.29
CA GLU A 162 5.99 -10.67 6.81
C GLU A 162 6.06 -10.76 8.33
N HIS A 163 7.29 -10.70 8.87
CA HIS A 163 7.55 -10.83 10.29
C HIS A 163 7.82 -9.46 10.90
N ILE A 164 7.18 -9.17 12.03
CA ILE A 164 7.44 -8.00 12.85
C ILE A 164 8.44 -8.36 13.92
N VAL A 165 9.51 -7.60 14.00
CA VAL A 165 10.53 -7.70 15.05
C VAL A 165 10.41 -6.51 16.01
N LEU A 166 10.80 -6.72 17.26
CA LEU A 166 11.03 -5.64 18.20
C LEU A 166 12.51 -5.25 18.15
N CYS A 167 12.77 -3.97 17.91
CA CYS A 167 14.11 -3.40 17.85
C CYS A 167 14.41 -2.61 19.12
N LEU A 168 15.57 -2.86 19.73
CA LEU A 168 16.13 -2.10 20.85
C LEU A 168 17.61 -1.84 20.59
N SER A 169 18.06 -0.60 20.75
CA SER A 169 19.50 -0.31 20.64
C SER A 169 20.23 -0.65 21.95
N ASP A 170 21.55 -0.96 21.85
CA ASP A 170 22.43 -1.16 23.00
C ASP A 170 22.29 0.00 24.00
N ALA A 171 22.33 1.24 23.51
CA ALA A 171 22.20 2.44 24.31
C ALA A 171 20.85 2.52 25.08
N LEU A 172 19.77 1.99 24.48
CA LEU A 172 18.48 1.93 25.14
C LEU A 172 18.45 0.86 26.23
N VAL A 173 18.99 -0.32 25.95
CA VAL A 173 19.11 -1.46 26.89
C VAL A 173 19.89 -1.03 28.11
N ASP A 174 21.07 -0.41 27.92
CA ASP A 174 21.92 0.11 29.00
C ASP A 174 21.19 1.18 29.84
N ARG A 175 20.56 2.14 29.20
CA ARG A 175 19.84 3.23 29.87
C ARG A 175 18.67 2.74 30.71
N CYS A 176 17.95 1.71 30.23
CA CYS A 176 16.84 1.11 30.96
C CYS A 176 17.28 0.11 32.01
N GLY A 177 18.58 -0.22 32.09
CA GLY A 177 19.11 -1.25 32.99
C GLY A 177 18.49 -2.63 32.69
N LEU A 178 18.16 -2.90 31.43
CA LEU A 178 17.53 -4.14 31.01
C LEU A 178 18.59 -5.24 30.85
N ASP A 179 18.51 -6.28 31.66
CA ASP A 179 19.26 -7.51 31.41
C ASP A 179 18.58 -8.26 30.27
N PHE A 180 18.96 -7.89 29.00
CA PHE A 180 18.34 -8.43 27.80
C PHE A 180 18.48 -9.97 27.76
N ALA A 181 19.67 -10.50 28.10
CA ALA A 181 19.93 -11.94 28.05
C ALA A 181 19.04 -12.73 29.05
N ALA A 182 18.82 -12.18 30.22
CA ALA A 182 17.95 -12.81 31.24
C ALA A 182 16.47 -12.80 30.81
N HIS A 183 16.03 -11.84 30.01
CA HIS A 183 14.62 -11.68 29.59
C HIS A 183 14.33 -12.13 28.16
N GLU A 184 15.34 -12.47 27.36
CA GLU A 184 15.17 -12.78 25.93
C GLU A 184 14.13 -13.87 25.68
N ALA A 185 14.13 -14.96 26.43
CA ALA A 185 13.17 -16.05 26.26
C ALA A 185 11.72 -15.59 26.51
N ALA A 186 11.49 -14.79 27.56
CA ALA A 186 10.18 -14.24 27.88
C ALA A 186 9.72 -13.24 26.78
N LEU A 187 10.63 -12.37 26.34
CA LEU A 187 10.36 -11.42 25.26
C LEU A 187 9.99 -12.12 23.95
N ARG A 188 10.72 -13.19 23.56
CA ARG A 188 10.41 -14.02 22.39
C ARG A 188 9.04 -14.69 22.49
N ALA A 189 8.66 -15.13 23.68
CA ALA A 189 7.33 -15.67 23.94
C ALA A 189 6.21 -14.60 23.95
N GLY A 190 6.57 -13.31 23.79
CA GLY A 190 5.63 -12.18 23.71
C GLY A 190 5.32 -11.54 25.05
N ASP A 191 6.01 -11.90 26.14
CA ASP A 191 5.91 -11.21 27.42
C ASP A 191 6.87 -10.01 27.47
N LEU A 192 6.31 -8.82 27.24
CA LEU A 192 7.06 -7.57 27.24
C LEU A 192 7.07 -6.87 28.60
N SER A 193 6.71 -7.55 29.69
CA SER A 193 6.59 -6.95 31.03
C SER A 193 7.89 -6.32 31.55
N SER A 194 9.06 -6.87 31.15
CA SER A 194 10.38 -6.32 31.47
C SER A 194 10.66 -4.96 30.82
N LEU A 195 9.88 -4.58 29.76
CA LEU A 195 10.00 -3.30 29.05
C LEU A 195 9.08 -2.21 29.63
N ARG A 196 8.46 -2.42 30.79
CA ARG A 196 7.47 -1.48 31.35
C ARG A 196 8.00 -0.06 31.50
N ASP A 197 9.26 0.10 31.89
CA ASP A 197 9.90 1.38 32.11
C ASP A 197 10.74 1.86 30.92
N CYS A 198 10.77 1.07 29.84
CA CYS A 198 11.45 1.45 28.59
C CYS A 198 10.57 2.40 27.76
N PRO A 199 11.16 3.44 27.16
CA PRO A 199 10.46 4.28 26.21
C PRO A 199 10.27 3.57 24.86
N PHE A 200 9.22 3.98 24.13
CA PHE A 200 8.88 3.48 22.80
C PHE A 200 8.77 4.62 21.80
N VAL A 201 9.12 4.33 20.56
CA VAL A 201 8.74 5.09 19.39
C VAL A 201 7.80 4.21 18.54
N LEU A 202 6.59 4.67 18.26
CA LEU A 202 5.53 3.80 17.77
C LEU A 202 4.95 4.29 16.44
N GLY A 203 4.69 3.35 15.52
CA GLY A 203 3.92 3.58 14.31
C GLY A 203 2.47 3.98 14.58
N HIS A 204 1.77 4.45 13.57
CA HIS A 204 0.35 4.76 13.67
C HIS A 204 -0.48 3.49 13.99
N ALA A 205 -1.59 3.64 14.69
CA ALA A 205 -2.44 2.49 15.05
C ALA A 205 -3.10 1.80 13.84
N ALA A 206 -3.19 2.48 12.71
CA ALA A 206 -3.69 1.93 11.45
C ALA A 206 -2.64 1.10 10.70
N ASP A 207 -1.34 1.27 11.00
CA ASP A 207 -0.29 0.43 10.46
C ASP A 207 -0.27 -0.95 11.12
N ILE A 208 0.05 -2.00 10.36
CA ILE A 208 0.02 -3.39 10.85
C ILE A 208 1.06 -3.61 11.94
N GLY A 209 2.29 -3.16 11.73
CA GLY A 209 3.36 -3.27 12.72
C GLY A 209 3.02 -2.53 14.01
N GLY A 210 2.49 -1.30 13.88
CA GLY A 210 2.00 -0.52 15.01
C GLY A 210 0.84 -1.19 15.76
N ARG A 211 -0.07 -1.85 15.07
CA ARG A 211 -1.19 -2.61 15.64
C ARG A 211 -0.69 -3.85 16.38
N ILE A 212 0.19 -4.64 15.74
CA ILE A 212 0.79 -5.85 16.36
C ILE A 212 1.57 -5.47 17.61
N GLY A 213 2.45 -4.46 17.53
CA GLY A 213 3.24 -4.01 18.67
C GLY A 213 2.38 -3.55 19.85
N ARG A 214 1.34 -2.76 19.61
CA ARG A 214 0.40 -2.34 20.66
C ARG A 214 -0.36 -3.51 21.28
N GLU A 215 -0.73 -4.51 20.48
CA GLU A 215 -1.41 -5.70 20.98
C GLU A 215 -0.47 -6.55 21.86
N LEU A 216 0.80 -6.71 21.48
CA LEU A 216 1.81 -7.40 22.30
C LEU A 216 2.02 -6.66 23.64
N LEU A 217 2.18 -5.34 23.63
CA LEU A 217 2.29 -4.52 24.83
C LEU A 217 1.05 -4.65 25.72
N ARG A 218 -0.14 -4.60 25.12
CA ARG A 218 -1.40 -4.74 25.86
C ARG A 218 -1.54 -6.11 26.52
N ARG A 219 -1.18 -7.20 25.81
CA ARG A 219 -1.21 -8.57 26.38
C ARG A 219 -0.27 -8.71 27.55
N SER A 220 0.89 -8.07 27.51
CA SER A 220 1.88 -8.04 28.58
C SER A 220 1.54 -7.06 29.72
N GLY A 221 0.40 -6.38 29.66
CA GLY A 221 0.01 -5.36 30.65
C GLY A 221 0.94 -4.14 30.69
N VAL A 222 1.68 -3.89 29.61
CA VAL A 222 2.60 -2.76 29.48
C VAL A 222 1.89 -1.56 28.88
N LYS A 223 1.88 -0.45 29.59
CA LYS A 223 1.45 0.85 29.05
C LYS A 223 2.69 1.57 28.53
N PRO A 224 2.86 1.73 27.20
CA PRO A 224 4.09 2.25 26.64
C PRO A 224 4.33 3.72 27.02
N ILE A 225 5.57 4.04 27.37
CA ILE A 225 6.06 5.42 27.51
C ILE A 225 6.44 5.91 26.12
N VAL A 226 5.50 6.52 25.39
CA VAL A 226 5.71 6.94 24.01
C VAL A 226 6.50 8.25 23.96
N LYS A 227 7.66 8.25 23.26
CA LYS A 227 8.51 9.43 23.04
C LYS A 227 8.25 10.10 21.69
N ALA A 228 7.93 9.31 20.66
CA ALA A 228 7.57 9.82 19.34
C ALA A 228 6.59 8.87 18.64
N THR A 229 5.82 9.41 17.70
CA THR A 229 5.00 8.65 16.78
C THR A 229 5.26 9.12 15.36
N SER A 230 5.28 8.18 14.40
CA SER A 230 5.44 8.50 12.97
C SER A 230 4.65 7.49 12.13
N GLU A 231 4.18 7.92 10.97
CA GLU A 231 3.65 7.02 9.94
C GLU A 231 4.80 6.38 9.12
N ASN A 232 5.97 7.02 9.12
CA ASN A 232 7.15 6.49 8.46
C ASN A 232 7.95 5.60 9.43
N ILE A 233 7.97 4.29 9.16
CA ILE A 233 8.64 3.29 10.00
C ILE A 233 10.17 3.47 9.96
N GLU A 234 10.75 3.96 8.85
CA GLU A 234 12.19 4.23 8.77
C GLU A 234 12.61 5.31 9.77
N THR A 235 11.80 6.36 9.93
CA THR A 235 12.01 7.38 10.97
C THR A 235 12.00 6.74 12.38
N LEU A 236 11.13 5.76 12.61
CA LEU A 236 11.09 5.07 13.92
C LEU A 236 12.33 4.20 14.12
N LEU A 237 12.82 3.54 13.09
CA LEU A 237 14.06 2.74 13.13
C LEU A 237 15.28 3.62 13.46
N GLU A 238 15.40 4.77 12.79
CA GLU A 238 16.47 5.74 13.07
C GLU A 238 16.39 6.27 14.52
N LEU A 239 15.18 6.61 15.00
CA LEU A 239 15.00 7.03 16.40
C LEU A 239 15.33 5.90 17.39
N CYS A 240 15.05 4.65 17.04
CA CYS A 240 15.40 3.50 17.86
C CYS A 240 16.92 3.31 17.91
N GLU A 241 17.60 3.43 16.78
CA GLU A 241 19.05 3.35 16.68
C GLU A 241 19.72 4.43 17.53
N GLN A 242 19.18 5.67 17.51
CA GLN A 242 19.63 6.77 18.38
C GLN A 242 19.28 6.56 19.86
N GLY A 243 18.68 5.43 20.24
CA GLY A 243 18.34 5.09 21.61
C GLY A 243 17.15 5.86 22.20
N ILE A 244 16.32 6.50 21.40
CA ILE A 244 15.16 7.29 21.88
C ILE A 244 14.08 6.38 22.46
N GLY A 245 13.85 5.20 21.85
CA GLY A 245 12.88 4.23 22.33
C GLY A 245 12.87 2.95 21.47
N ALA A 246 12.31 1.88 22.04
CA ALA A 246 12.09 0.63 21.30
C ALA A 246 11.03 0.81 20.21
N CYS A 247 11.15 0.10 19.10
CA CYS A 247 10.16 0.13 18.01
C CYS A 247 9.83 -1.27 17.47
N PHE A 248 8.67 -1.36 16.83
CA PHE A 248 8.26 -2.55 16.07
C PHE A 248 8.38 -2.25 14.59
N SER A 249 9.02 -3.15 13.84
CA SER A 249 9.26 -2.98 12.41
C SER A 249 9.15 -4.30 11.66
N PRO A 250 8.73 -4.31 10.39
CA PRO A 250 9.00 -5.43 9.50
C PRO A 250 10.51 -5.69 9.42
N GLU A 251 10.90 -6.95 9.56
CA GLU A 251 12.32 -7.36 9.57
C GLU A 251 13.05 -6.93 8.30
N ASN A 252 12.43 -7.17 7.14
CA ASN A 252 13.00 -6.80 5.83
C ASN A 252 13.29 -5.30 5.74
N LEU A 253 12.49 -4.45 6.40
CA LEU A 253 12.72 -3.02 6.40
C LEU A 253 13.93 -2.63 7.25
N VAL A 254 14.19 -3.31 8.36
CA VAL A 254 15.40 -3.06 9.19
C VAL A 254 16.66 -3.20 8.33
N HIS A 255 16.76 -4.30 7.58
CA HIS A 255 17.91 -4.58 6.72
C HIS A 255 18.02 -3.68 5.48
N THR A 256 16.93 -3.03 5.08
CA THR A 256 16.92 -2.11 3.93
C THR A 256 17.14 -0.65 4.35
N ALA A 257 16.61 -0.27 5.51
CA ALA A 257 16.65 1.12 5.97
C ALA A 257 17.94 1.46 6.72
N LEU A 258 18.50 0.50 7.45
CA LEU A 258 19.70 0.71 8.27
C LEU A 258 20.93 0.04 7.64
N ARG A 259 22.10 0.62 7.91
CA ARG A 259 23.39 0.04 7.50
C ARG A 259 23.78 -1.09 8.45
N GLU A 260 24.61 -2.03 7.98
CA GLU A 260 25.08 -3.15 8.80
C GLU A 260 25.72 -2.71 10.13
N GLU A 261 26.46 -1.60 10.11
CA GLU A 261 27.07 -1.02 11.33
C GLU A 261 26.02 -0.59 12.35
N GLN A 262 24.90 -0.02 11.89
CA GLN A 262 23.78 0.40 12.76
C GLN A 262 23.02 -0.82 13.32
N ILE A 263 22.81 -1.83 12.47
CA ILE A 263 22.14 -3.08 12.85
C ILE A 263 22.96 -3.84 13.90
N ALA A 264 24.29 -3.80 13.83
CA ALA A 264 25.18 -4.46 14.79
C ALA A 264 25.01 -3.94 16.23
N HIS A 265 24.43 -2.75 16.41
CA HIS A 265 24.11 -2.13 17.71
C HIS A 265 22.62 -2.24 18.08
N LEU A 266 21.87 -3.11 17.36
CA LEU A 266 20.47 -3.36 17.63
C LEU A 266 20.24 -4.80 18.08
N HIS A 267 19.46 -4.97 19.13
CA HIS A 267 18.84 -6.24 19.45
C HIS A 267 17.56 -6.38 18.62
N LEU A 268 17.58 -7.31 17.67
CA LEU A 268 16.42 -7.68 16.86
C LEU A 268 15.75 -8.90 17.49
N LEU A 269 14.61 -8.68 18.12
CA LEU A 269 13.88 -9.74 18.79
C LEU A 269 12.77 -10.28 17.89
N HIS A 270 12.88 -11.56 17.54
CA HIS A 270 11.86 -12.31 16.81
C HIS A 270 10.89 -12.95 17.81
N PHE A 271 9.60 -12.82 17.56
CA PHE A 271 8.57 -13.44 18.38
C PHE A 271 8.29 -14.87 17.91
N GLU A 272 8.06 -15.78 18.85
CA GLU A 272 7.71 -17.16 18.55
C GLU A 272 6.35 -17.31 17.86
N SER A 273 5.43 -16.38 18.11
CA SER A 273 4.10 -16.36 17.49
C SER A 273 3.43 -14.99 17.55
N GLY A 274 2.44 -14.79 16.69
CA GLY A 274 1.54 -13.62 16.76
C GLY A 274 2.12 -12.30 16.22
N ALA A 275 3.31 -12.35 15.62
CA ALA A 275 3.95 -11.17 15.03
C ALA A 275 4.26 -11.34 13.54
N SER A 276 3.54 -12.22 12.86
CA SER A 276 3.60 -12.37 11.40
C SER A 276 2.23 -12.18 10.78
N TYR A 277 2.20 -11.81 9.52
CA TYR A 277 0.98 -11.69 8.73
C TYR A 277 1.25 -11.97 7.25
N PRO A 278 0.27 -12.58 6.55
CA PRO A 278 0.46 -12.96 5.16
C PRO A 278 0.39 -11.74 4.23
N ILE A 279 1.35 -11.66 3.32
CA ILE A 279 1.29 -10.77 2.18
C ILE A 279 0.82 -11.58 0.98
N ARG A 280 -0.14 -11.03 0.25
CA ARG A 280 -0.77 -11.69 -0.88
C ARG A 280 -0.79 -10.80 -2.09
N PHE A 281 -0.83 -11.43 -3.24
CA PHE A 281 -1.27 -10.80 -4.47
C PHE A 281 -2.80 -10.77 -4.48
N GLY A 282 -3.37 -9.64 -4.85
CA GLY A 282 -4.79 -9.48 -5.12
C GLY A 282 -5.01 -8.91 -6.50
N PHE A 283 -5.94 -9.48 -7.27
CA PHE A 283 -6.35 -9.00 -8.59
C PHE A 283 -7.82 -9.30 -8.82
N LEU A 284 -8.46 -8.56 -9.74
CA LEU A 284 -9.88 -8.73 -10.01
C LEU A 284 -10.15 -10.05 -10.74
N LYS A 285 -11.17 -10.78 -10.31
CA LYS A 285 -11.73 -11.92 -11.06
C LYS A 285 -12.37 -11.40 -12.34
N ARG A 286 -11.85 -11.82 -13.47
CA ARG A 286 -12.35 -11.44 -14.80
C ARG A 286 -12.55 -12.68 -15.65
N SER A 287 -13.38 -12.56 -16.69
CA SER A 287 -13.53 -13.60 -17.71
C SER A 287 -12.25 -13.88 -18.49
N TYR A 288 -11.41 -12.87 -18.61
CA TYR A 288 -10.07 -12.93 -19.16
C TYR A 288 -9.07 -12.34 -18.15
N GLN A 289 -7.99 -13.06 -17.89
CA GLN A 289 -6.88 -12.60 -17.03
C GLN A 289 -5.67 -12.32 -17.92
N TRP A 290 -5.14 -11.11 -17.84
CA TRP A 290 -3.95 -10.72 -18.61
C TRP A 290 -2.73 -11.57 -18.20
N SER A 291 -2.09 -12.19 -19.20
CA SER A 291 -0.99 -13.15 -18.96
C SER A 291 0.20 -12.51 -18.24
N VAL A 292 0.40 -11.22 -18.39
CA VAL A 292 1.46 -10.45 -17.72
C VAL A 292 1.29 -10.44 -16.20
N ILE A 293 0.06 -10.43 -15.68
CA ILE A 293 -0.20 -10.51 -14.23
C ILE A 293 0.28 -11.86 -13.69
N GLU A 294 -0.06 -12.96 -14.39
CA GLU A 294 0.38 -14.31 -14.03
C GLU A 294 1.91 -14.43 -14.07
N ALA A 295 2.52 -13.88 -15.11
CA ALA A 295 3.97 -13.85 -15.25
C ALA A 295 4.64 -13.06 -14.12
N PHE A 296 4.08 -11.90 -13.76
CA PHE A 296 4.62 -11.09 -12.65
C PHE A 296 4.54 -11.85 -11.33
N ILE A 297 3.40 -12.49 -11.03
CA ILE A 297 3.22 -13.30 -9.82
C ILE A 297 4.24 -14.46 -9.77
N ARG A 298 4.39 -15.21 -10.87
CA ARG A 298 5.38 -16.31 -10.97
C ARG A 298 6.79 -15.80 -10.70
N ILE A 299 7.22 -14.75 -11.41
CA ILE A 299 8.56 -14.18 -11.25
C ILE A 299 8.77 -13.67 -9.82
N ALA A 300 7.76 -13.05 -9.23
CA ALA A 300 7.83 -12.58 -7.85
C ALA A 300 8.02 -13.73 -6.86
N GLN A 301 7.28 -14.83 -7.02
CA GLN A 301 7.41 -16.02 -6.15
C GLN A 301 8.75 -16.73 -6.30
N GLU A 302 9.39 -16.68 -7.47
CA GLU A 302 10.72 -17.25 -7.74
C GLU A 302 11.87 -16.40 -7.18
N ASN A 303 11.63 -15.12 -6.84
CA ASN A 303 12.68 -14.14 -6.49
C ASN A 303 12.57 -13.59 -5.06
N ILE A 304 11.81 -14.24 -4.19
CA ILE A 304 11.71 -13.84 -2.77
C ILE A 304 12.54 -14.72 -1.84
#